data_7fd5d1d7df023c19e1697becf6c93ac5
#
_entry.id   7fd5d1d7df023c19e1697becf6c93ac5
#
_cell.length_a   1.000
_cell.length_b   1.000
_cell.length_c   1.000
_cell.angle_alpha   90.00
_cell.angle_beta   90.00
_cell.angle_gamma   90.00
#
_symmetry.space_group_name_H-M   'P 1'
#
loop_
_entity.id
_entity.type
_entity.pdbx_description
1 polymer ?
#
loop_
_entity_poly.entity_id
_entity_poly.type
_entity_poly.pdbx_seq_one_letter_code
_entity_poly.pdbx_strand_id
1 'polypeptide(L)'
;MYGLTISDIDTDPLHNSTFRCLGALHAVKGVFNDSGFCVNTLTNGDKAYGTYKGTGELGGGSKGTYTWTGGTGKIAGIEGGGEYTAIELPSAAEGTFQGYSKLKNQWKIP
;
A
#
# COMPACT_ATOMS: atom_id res chain seq x y z
N MET A 1 -1.44 8.66 -3.75
CA MET A 1 -0.67 8.64 -2.49
C MET A 1 0.68 8.00 -2.71
N TYR A 2 1.71 8.56 -2.10
CA TYR A 2 3.06 8.02 -2.14
C TYR A 2 3.49 7.67 -0.72
N GLY A 3 4.26 6.63 -0.55
CA GLY A 3 4.71 6.29 0.78
C GLY A 3 5.72 5.15 0.83
N LEU A 4 6.01 4.74 2.05
CA LEU A 4 6.92 3.65 2.37
C LEU A 4 6.14 2.49 2.98
N THR A 5 6.44 1.30 2.52
CA THR A 5 5.88 0.06 3.05
C THR A 5 6.78 -0.51 4.13
N ILE A 6 6.21 -0.80 5.27
CA ILE A 6 6.89 -1.47 6.39
C ILE A 6 6.16 -2.80 6.63
N SER A 7 6.87 -3.90 6.48
CA SER A 7 6.33 -5.23 6.79
C SER A 7 6.68 -5.61 8.22
N ASP A 8 5.83 -6.43 8.84
CA ASP A 8 6.08 -7.05 10.13
C ASP A 8 7.14 -8.18 10.06
N ILE A 9 7.56 -8.55 8.86
CA ILE A 9 8.59 -9.56 8.59
C ILE A 9 9.73 -8.91 7.82
N ASP A 10 10.92 -8.82 8.42
CA ASP A 10 12.09 -8.15 7.82
C ASP A 10 12.52 -8.77 6.49
N THR A 11 12.28 -10.06 6.29
CA THR A 11 12.61 -10.77 5.05
C THR A 11 11.55 -10.65 3.97
N ASP A 12 10.44 -9.99 4.25
CA ASP A 12 9.42 -9.71 3.24
C ASP A 12 10.02 -8.85 2.13
N PRO A 13 9.94 -9.28 0.86
CA PRO A 13 10.49 -8.49 -0.24
C PRO A 13 9.86 -7.10 -0.37
N LEU A 14 8.65 -6.89 0.15
CA LEU A 14 7.98 -5.59 0.13
C LEU A 14 8.42 -4.67 1.27
N HIS A 15 9.19 -5.17 2.24
CA HIS A 15 9.70 -4.33 3.33
C HIS A 15 10.65 -3.27 2.77
N ASN A 16 10.46 -2.02 3.19
CA ASN A 16 11.18 -0.85 2.69
C ASN A 16 10.94 -0.51 1.21
N SER A 17 9.91 -1.10 0.59
CA SER A 17 9.51 -0.66 -0.75
C SER A 17 8.78 0.68 -0.68
N THR A 18 8.91 1.48 -1.72
CA THR A 18 8.09 2.68 -1.88
C THR A 18 6.83 2.33 -2.66
N PHE A 19 5.74 3.02 -2.40
CA PHE A 19 4.51 2.78 -3.13
C PHE A 19 3.91 4.06 -3.70
N ARG A 20 3.21 3.89 -4.80
CA ARG A 20 2.33 4.89 -5.37
C ARG A 20 0.97 4.24 -5.58
N CYS A 21 -0.06 4.85 -5.01
CA CYS A 21 -1.42 4.34 -5.13
C CYS A 21 -2.32 5.37 -5.79
N LEU A 22 -3.21 4.88 -6.64
CA LEU A 22 -4.25 5.66 -7.28
C LEU A 22 -5.58 4.95 -7.08
N GLY A 23 -6.59 5.69 -6.70
CA GLY A 23 -7.91 5.11 -6.47
C GLY A 23 -8.96 6.16 -6.18
N ALA A 24 -10.11 5.68 -5.76
CA ALA A 24 -11.25 6.52 -5.40
C ALA A 24 -11.46 6.49 -3.90
N LEU A 25 -11.77 7.64 -3.35
CA LEU A 25 -12.12 7.82 -1.96
C LEU A 25 -13.51 8.41 -1.87
N HIS A 26 -14.37 7.82 -1.07
CA HIS A 26 -15.71 8.30 -0.81
C HIS A 26 -15.86 8.59 0.68
N ALA A 27 -16.10 9.84 1.02
CA ALA A 27 -16.20 10.29 2.40
C ALA A 27 -17.60 10.80 2.74
N VAL A 28 -18.11 10.36 3.90
CA VAL A 28 -19.37 10.85 4.46
C VAL A 28 -19.15 11.12 5.95
N LYS A 29 -19.40 12.35 6.38
CA LYS A 29 -19.26 12.77 7.80
C LYS A 29 -17.88 12.46 8.40
N GLY A 30 -16.81 12.65 7.60
CA GLY A 30 -15.45 12.43 8.07
C GLY A 30 -14.96 10.97 8.04
N VAL A 31 -15.84 10.02 7.73
CA VAL A 31 -15.49 8.61 7.53
C VAL A 31 -15.41 8.34 6.05
N PHE A 32 -14.36 7.65 5.61
CA PHE A 32 -14.18 7.34 4.20
C PHE A 32 -14.00 5.86 3.93
N ASN A 33 -14.37 5.48 2.71
CA ASN A 33 -14.00 4.20 2.10
C ASN A 33 -13.15 4.50 0.87
N ASP A 34 -12.08 3.76 0.69
CA ASP A 34 -11.22 3.92 -0.46
C ASP A 34 -10.90 2.57 -1.10
N SER A 35 -10.61 2.61 -2.38
CA SER A 35 -10.19 1.46 -3.15
C SER A 35 -9.41 1.91 -4.36
N GLY A 36 -8.51 1.07 -4.82
CA GLY A 36 -7.70 1.39 -5.97
C GLY A 36 -6.60 0.38 -6.19
N PHE A 37 -5.52 0.84 -6.80
CA PHE A 37 -4.36 0.02 -7.05
C PHE A 37 -3.07 0.74 -6.65
N CYS A 38 -2.08 -0.07 -6.34
CA CYS A 38 -0.76 0.41 -5.95
C CYS A 38 0.33 -0.26 -6.79
N VAL A 39 1.38 0.49 -7.01
CA VAL A 39 2.65 -0.02 -7.52
C VAL A 39 3.68 0.17 -6.42
N ASN A 40 4.25 -0.92 -5.95
CA ASN A 40 5.37 -0.91 -5.01
C ASN A 40 6.67 -1.09 -5.79
N THR A 41 7.66 -0.27 -5.49
CA THR A 41 9.00 -0.41 -6.05
C THR A 41 9.94 -0.88 -4.96
N LEU A 42 10.52 -2.05 -5.16
CA LEU A 42 11.44 -2.68 -4.22
C LEU A 42 12.81 -2.00 -4.27
N THR A 43 13.63 -2.26 -3.27
CA THR A 43 14.98 -1.70 -3.18
C THR A 43 15.88 -2.11 -4.35
N ASN A 44 15.61 -3.25 -4.98
CA ASN A 44 16.33 -3.72 -6.18
C ASN A 44 15.74 -3.20 -7.50
N GLY A 45 14.68 -2.39 -7.46
CA GLY A 45 14.02 -1.84 -8.63
C GLY A 45 12.87 -2.68 -9.18
N ASP A 46 12.65 -3.90 -8.70
CA ASP A 46 11.50 -4.70 -9.08
C ASP A 46 10.20 -4.05 -8.61
N LYS A 47 9.11 -4.34 -9.30
CA LYS A 47 7.80 -3.76 -9.01
C LYS A 47 6.80 -4.85 -8.64
N ALA A 48 5.96 -4.54 -7.67
CA ALA A 48 4.78 -5.33 -7.32
C ALA A 48 3.53 -4.52 -7.59
N TYR A 49 2.53 -5.15 -8.17
CA TYR A 49 1.24 -4.55 -8.48
C TYR A 49 0.18 -5.17 -7.61
N GLY A 50 -0.71 -4.34 -7.10
CA GLY A 50 -1.78 -4.84 -6.25
C GLY A 50 -2.99 -3.93 -6.23
N THR A 51 -4.06 -4.44 -5.67
CA THR A 51 -5.28 -3.70 -5.41
C THR A 51 -5.50 -3.59 -3.91
N TYR A 52 -6.17 -2.54 -3.50
CA TYR A 52 -6.48 -2.33 -2.10
C TYR A 52 -7.89 -1.85 -1.88
N LYS A 53 -8.39 -2.05 -0.66
CA LYS A 53 -9.69 -1.62 -0.22
C LYS A 53 -9.63 -1.32 1.26
N GLY A 54 -10.01 -0.14 1.66
CA GLY A 54 -9.87 0.30 3.03
C GLY A 54 -10.95 1.26 3.50
N THR A 55 -10.84 1.60 4.78
CA THR A 55 -11.71 2.56 5.45
C THR A 55 -10.91 3.33 6.49
N GLY A 56 -11.33 4.53 6.80
CA GLY A 56 -10.67 5.36 7.79
C GLY A 56 -11.44 6.64 8.09
N GLU A 57 -10.79 7.50 8.87
CA GLU A 57 -11.29 8.83 9.18
C GLU A 57 -10.36 9.86 8.57
N LEU A 58 -10.91 10.95 8.05
CA LEU A 58 -10.14 12.03 7.46
C LEU A 58 -9.16 12.59 8.52
N GLY A 59 -7.86 12.60 8.15
CA GLY A 59 -6.79 13.01 9.04
C GLY A 59 -6.29 11.94 10.00
N GLY A 60 -6.93 10.76 10.07
CA GLY A 60 -6.60 9.71 11.01
C GLY A 60 -5.92 8.47 10.43
N GLY A 61 -5.75 8.44 9.10
CA GLY A 61 -5.24 7.26 8.42
C GLY A 61 -6.31 6.22 8.12
N SER A 62 -5.90 5.07 7.62
CA SER A 62 -6.84 4.02 7.19
C SER A 62 -6.31 2.63 7.49
N LYS A 63 -7.22 1.67 7.40
CA LYS A 63 -6.90 0.24 7.49
C LYS A 63 -7.73 -0.51 6.45
N GLY A 64 -7.23 -1.63 5.97
CA GLY A 64 -7.94 -2.42 5.00
C GLY A 64 -7.18 -3.67 4.60
N THR A 65 -7.50 -4.13 3.42
CA THR A 65 -6.90 -5.33 2.82
C THR A 65 -6.31 -4.99 1.46
N TYR A 66 -5.33 -5.77 1.04
CA TYR A 66 -4.73 -5.65 -0.27
C TYR A 66 -4.47 -7.04 -0.85
N THR A 67 -4.37 -7.08 -2.17
CA THR A 67 -4.15 -8.31 -2.92
C THR A 67 -3.11 -8.05 -4.00
N TRP A 68 -2.06 -8.87 -4.06
CA TRP A 68 -1.07 -8.80 -5.13
C TRP A 68 -1.64 -9.38 -6.41
N THR A 69 -1.46 -8.66 -7.51
CA THR A 69 -1.95 -9.06 -8.83
C THR A 69 -0.83 -9.38 -9.81
N GLY A 70 0.39 -9.08 -9.44
CA GLY A 70 1.55 -9.38 -10.28
C GLY A 70 2.81 -8.69 -9.80
N GLY A 71 3.90 -8.97 -10.47
CA GLY A 71 5.19 -8.36 -10.18
C GLY A 71 6.17 -8.54 -11.33
N THR A 72 7.37 -7.97 -11.16
CA THR A 72 8.46 -8.06 -12.14
C THR A 72 9.68 -8.71 -11.53
N GLY A 73 10.61 -9.18 -12.38
CA GLY A 73 11.90 -9.71 -11.95
C GLY A 73 11.78 -10.88 -10.98
N LYS A 74 12.42 -10.77 -9.84
CA LYS A 74 12.46 -11.82 -8.83
C LYS A 74 11.12 -12.08 -8.14
N ILE A 75 10.17 -11.15 -8.27
CA ILE A 75 8.83 -11.29 -7.70
C ILE A 75 7.75 -11.46 -8.77
N ALA A 76 8.15 -11.81 -10.00
CA ALA A 76 7.21 -12.09 -11.08
C ALA A 76 6.23 -13.18 -10.65
N GLY A 77 4.94 -12.94 -10.86
CA GLY A 77 3.88 -13.85 -10.49
C GLY A 77 3.53 -13.87 -9.01
N ILE A 78 3.99 -12.89 -8.23
CA ILE A 78 3.65 -12.80 -6.80
C ILE A 78 2.15 -12.86 -6.58
N GLU A 79 1.72 -13.69 -5.63
CA GLU A 79 0.34 -13.86 -5.20
C GLU A 79 0.24 -13.64 -3.71
N GLY A 80 -0.98 -13.39 -3.24
CA GLY A 80 -1.28 -13.21 -1.84
C GLY A 80 -1.77 -11.81 -1.53
N GLY A 81 -1.62 -11.42 -0.31
CA GLY A 81 -2.09 -10.15 0.21
C GLY A 81 -2.13 -10.17 1.71
N GLY A 82 -3.00 -9.38 2.29
CA GLY A 82 -3.17 -9.33 3.73
C GLY A 82 -3.84 -8.05 4.17
N GLU A 83 -3.53 -7.66 5.40
CA GLU A 83 -4.05 -6.44 6.01
C GLU A 83 -3.00 -5.35 6.00
N TYR A 84 -3.46 -4.11 5.91
CA TYR A 84 -2.59 -2.95 6.04
C TYR A 84 -3.19 -1.92 6.99
N THR A 85 -2.30 -1.12 7.57
CA THR A 85 -2.64 0.11 8.26
C THR A 85 -1.83 1.22 7.61
N ALA A 86 -2.51 2.23 7.07
CA ALA A 86 -1.87 3.38 6.46
C ALA A 86 -1.93 4.56 7.41
N ILE A 87 -0.81 5.25 7.57
CA ILE A 87 -0.67 6.41 8.42
C ILE A 87 -0.30 7.59 7.55
N GLU A 88 -1.12 8.64 7.62
CA GLU A 88 -0.91 9.85 6.87
C GLU A 88 0.08 10.76 7.59
N LEU A 89 1.03 11.29 6.84
CA LEU A 89 1.99 12.27 7.32
C LEU A 89 1.64 13.66 6.77
N PRO A 90 2.16 14.74 7.37
CA PRO A 90 1.96 16.08 6.82
C PRO A 90 2.39 16.15 5.35
N SER A 91 1.59 16.84 4.54
CA SER A 91 1.86 16.97 3.11
C SER A 91 3.17 17.72 2.85
N ALA A 92 4.00 17.20 1.96
CA ALA A 92 5.22 17.88 1.52
C ALA A 92 4.91 19.05 0.57
N ALA A 93 3.76 19.00 -0.11
CA ALA A 93 3.29 20.04 -1.00
C ALA A 93 1.77 20.05 -1.00
N GLU A 94 1.17 21.20 -1.26
CA GLU A 94 -0.27 21.35 -1.36
C GLU A 94 -0.85 20.38 -2.40
N GLY A 95 -1.95 19.73 -2.05
CA GLY A 95 -2.62 18.77 -2.91
C GLY A 95 -2.00 17.39 -2.97
N THR A 96 -0.99 17.11 -2.14
CA THR A 96 -0.34 15.81 -2.07
C THR A 96 -0.63 15.09 -0.75
N PHE A 97 -0.59 13.76 -0.79
CA PHE A 97 -0.73 12.90 0.38
C PHE A 97 0.50 12.02 0.47
N GLN A 98 1.13 12.01 1.63
CA GLN A 98 2.26 11.17 1.96
C GLN A 98 1.97 10.38 3.22
N GLY A 99 2.60 9.23 3.33
CA GLY A 99 2.45 8.43 4.51
C GLY A 99 3.31 7.18 4.48
N TYR A 100 3.04 6.29 5.41
CA TYR A 100 3.62 4.97 5.41
C TYR A 100 2.53 3.94 5.66
N SER A 101 2.78 2.72 5.19
CA SER A 101 1.85 1.62 5.34
C SER A 101 2.56 0.47 6.06
N LYS A 102 1.92 -0.05 7.09
CA LYS A 102 2.36 -1.26 7.77
C LYS A 102 1.57 -2.44 7.22
N LEU A 103 2.27 -3.45 6.75
CA LEU A 103 1.67 -4.63 6.15
C LEU A 103 1.83 -5.86 7.03
N LYS A 104 0.77 -6.65 7.09
CA LYS A 104 0.81 -8.06 7.46
C LYS A 104 0.70 -8.86 6.18
N ASN A 105 1.83 -9.09 5.54
CA ASN A 105 1.87 -9.64 4.20
C ASN A 105 1.99 -11.17 4.22
N GLN A 106 1.16 -11.80 3.41
CA GLN A 106 1.27 -13.21 3.08
C GLN A 106 1.44 -13.31 1.57
N TRP A 107 2.53 -13.93 1.13
CA TRP A 107 2.86 -13.96 -0.28
C TRP A 107 3.39 -15.30 -0.71
N LYS A 108 3.24 -15.56 -1.99
CA LYS A 108 3.81 -16.70 -2.68
C LYS A 108 4.40 -16.22 -4.00
N ILE A 109 5.65 -16.58 -4.24
CA ILE A 109 6.34 -16.32 -5.51
C ILE A 109 6.56 -17.67 -6.17
N PRO A 110 6.07 -17.88 -7.41
CA PRO A 110 6.26 -19.12 -8.15
C PRO A 110 7.73 -19.43 -8.39
#